data_9890cf8eb4be4704ac111446d69e9bfb
#
_entry.id   9890cf8eb4be4704ac111446d69e9bfb
#
_cell.length_a   1.000
_cell.length_b   1.000
_cell.length_c   1.000
_cell.angle_alpha   90.00
_cell.angle_beta   90.00
_cell.angle_gamma   90.00
#
_symmetry.space_group_name_H-M   'P 1'
#
loop_
_entity.id
_entity.type
_entity.pdbx_description
1 polymer ?
#
loop_
_entity_poly.entity_id
_entity_poly.type
_entity_poly.pdbx_seq_one_letter_code
_entity_poly.pdbx_strand_id
1 'polypeptide(L)'
;MKKSLIILASLFLTITTQAQDRSQPKPGPSPAINLKKPTTFTLPNGLKVLVVEDHKLPRVSYSLSIDNAPYAEGDKKGVSDLTSSLIGNGSTKTPKDVFNEEVDFLGANINFYASGASASGLSKHATRILELMAEGAIMPNFTQEEFDKEKDKLIEGLKTQEKSVSAVASRVEDVLAYGKNHPAGEYLSEETIKNVSLSDVKQNYRTYFVPQNAYLVIIGDIKTKDIKKSVEKLFGPWVKATAPNQTYSNPTNVQYTQINFVDMPN
;
A
#
# COMPACT_ATOMS: atom_id res chain seq x y z
N MET A 1 -73.63 35.80 20.26
CA MET A 1 -72.24 36.18 20.07
C MET A 1 -71.18 35.15 20.55
N LYS A 2 -71.28 34.52 21.73
CA LYS A 2 -70.28 33.53 22.21
C LYS A 2 -70.27 32.24 21.34
N LYS A 3 -71.36 31.74 20.86
CA LYS A 3 -71.41 30.52 20.00
C LYS A 3 -70.84 30.73 18.59
N SER A 4 -71.02 31.94 18.02
CA SER A 4 -70.46 32.29 16.70
C SER A 4 -68.90 32.45 16.78
N LEU A 5 -68.36 32.89 17.91
CA LEU A 5 -66.91 33.01 18.11
C LEU A 5 -66.21 31.65 18.20
N ILE A 6 -66.90 30.69 18.85
CA ILE A 6 -66.36 29.29 18.96
C ILE A 6 -66.35 28.58 17.59
N ILE A 7 -67.34 28.80 16.75
CA ILE A 7 -67.42 28.25 15.39
C ILE A 7 -66.32 28.86 14.50
N LEU A 8 -66.08 30.17 14.63
CA LEU A 8 -65.01 30.84 13.90
C LEU A 8 -63.62 30.38 14.35
N ALA A 9 -63.40 30.15 15.67
CA ALA A 9 -62.13 29.64 16.21
C ALA A 9 -61.89 28.17 15.80
N SER A 10 -62.94 27.31 15.72
CA SER A 10 -62.77 25.93 15.25
C SER A 10 -62.47 25.85 13.75
N LEU A 11 -63.01 26.78 12.95
CA LEU A 11 -62.71 26.85 11.51
C LEU A 11 -61.26 27.28 11.23
N PHE A 12 -60.71 28.16 12.11
CA PHE A 12 -59.28 28.55 12.01
C PHE A 12 -58.30 27.45 12.42
N LEU A 13 -58.66 26.56 13.35
CA LEU A 13 -57.81 25.44 13.75
C LEU A 13 -57.69 24.35 12.68
N THR A 14 -58.65 24.21 11.77
CA THR A 14 -58.62 23.19 10.72
C THR A 14 -57.79 23.58 9.51
N ILE A 15 -57.43 24.85 9.36
CA ILE A 15 -56.60 25.34 8.24
C ILE A 15 -55.10 25.12 8.47
N THR A 16 -54.66 24.87 9.71
CA THR A 16 -53.23 24.73 10.02
C THR A 16 -52.69 23.29 9.97
N THR A 17 -53.53 22.30 9.66
CA THR A 17 -53.09 20.90 9.51
C THR A 17 -52.79 20.53 8.05
N GLN A 18 -52.11 21.38 7.35
CA GLN A 18 -51.37 20.92 6.15
C GLN A 18 -50.23 20.06 6.66
N ALA A 19 -50.40 18.76 6.66
CA ALA A 19 -49.30 17.85 6.90
C ALA A 19 -48.22 18.15 5.85
N GLN A 20 -47.08 18.66 6.32
CA GLN A 20 -45.92 18.79 5.46
C GLN A 20 -45.67 17.42 4.80
N ASP A 21 -45.67 17.40 3.49
CA ASP A 21 -45.28 16.20 2.73
C ASP A 21 -43.88 15.81 3.17
N ARG A 22 -43.78 14.78 4.02
CA ARG A 22 -42.55 14.20 4.52
C ARG A 22 -42.05 13.05 3.63
N SER A 23 -42.60 12.96 2.41
CA SER A 23 -42.11 11.98 1.44
C SER A 23 -40.65 12.26 1.16
N GLN A 24 -39.84 11.20 1.11
CA GLN A 24 -38.44 11.29 0.77
C GLN A 24 -38.29 11.96 -0.61
N PRO A 25 -37.43 12.96 -0.76
CA PRO A 25 -37.20 13.57 -2.07
C PRO A 25 -36.85 12.49 -3.11
N LYS A 26 -37.50 12.58 -4.27
CA LYS A 26 -37.16 11.64 -5.34
C LYS A 26 -35.67 11.76 -5.67
N PRO A 27 -34.96 10.62 -5.79
CA PRO A 27 -33.54 10.68 -6.15
C PRO A 27 -33.41 11.40 -7.50
N GLY A 28 -32.45 12.31 -7.58
CA GLY A 28 -32.07 12.92 -8.84
C GLY A 28 -31.48 11.89 -9.82
N PRO A 29 -31.31 12.24 -11.10
CA PRO A 29 -30.65 11.38 -12.05
C PRO A 29 -29.23 11.03 -11.52
N SER A 30 -28.82 9.76 -11.68
CA SER A 30 -27.49 9.32 -11.31
C SER A 30 -26.44 10.18 -12.03
N PRO A 31 -25.41 10.68 -11.33
CA PRO A 31 -24.37 11.47 -11.97
C PRO A 31 -23.66 10.65 -13.04
N ALA A 32 -23.45 11.24 -14.20
CA ALA A 32 -22.62 10.62 -15.23
C ALA A 32 -21.17 10.55 -14.78
N ILE A 33 -20.62 9.35 -14.68
CA ILE A 33 -19.20 9.14 -14.32
C ILE A 33 -18.36 9.26 -15.59
N ASN A 34 -17.66 10.37 -15.75
CA ASN A 34 -16.69 10.59 -16.82
C ASN A 34 -15.30 10.32 -16.29
N LEU A 35 -14.79 9.09 -16.48
CA LEU A 35 -13.41 8.74 -16.14
C LEU A 35 -12.49 9.17 -17.28
N LYS A 36 -11.52 10.02 -16.97
CA LYS A 36 -10.43 10.34 -17.90
C LYS A 36 -9.57 9.09 -18.10
N LYS A 37 -9.30 8.74 -19.36
CA LYS A 37 -8.36 7.66 -19.66
C LYS A 37 -6.94 8.13 -19.30
N PRO A 38 -6.15 7.31 -18.59
CA PRO A 38 -4.75 7.65 -18.31
C PRO A 38 -3.93 7.67 -19.60
N THR A 39 -2.95 8.58 -19.67
CA THR A 39 -1.89 8.48 -20.67
C THR A 39 -0.90 7.42 -20.23
N THR A 40 -0.62 6.44 -21.09
CA THR A 40 0.25 5.30 -20.75
C THR A 40 1.47 5.27 -21.65
N PHE A 41 2.62 4.90 -21.08
CA PHE A 41 3.85 4.61 -21.82
C PHE A 41 4.70 3.59 -21.04
N THR A 42 5.64 2.94 -21.71
CA THR A 42 6.54 1.95 -21.11
C THR A 42 7.98 2.38 -21.34
N LEU A 43 8.80 2.31 -20.29
CA LEU A 43 10.23 2.55 -20.40
C LEU A 43 10.95 1.35 -21.03
N PRO A 44 12.17 1.54 -21.60
CA PRO A 44 12.95 0.43 -22.18
C PRO A 44 13.27 -0.71 -21.23
N ASN A 45 13.33 -0.42 -19.91
CA ASN A 45 13.54 -1.43 -18.86
C ASN A 45 12.28 -2.22 -18.49
N GLY A 46 11.11 -1.86 -19.03
CA GLY A 46 9.85 -2.57 -18.83
C GLY A 46 8.89 -1.89 -17.85
N LEU A 47 9.32 -0.84 -17.13
CA LEU A 47 8.43 -0.09 -16.23
C LEU A 47 7.26 0.51 -17.01
N LYS A 48 6.04 0.17 -16.63
CA LYS A 48 4.80 0.73 -17.18
C LYS A 48 4.39 1.96 -16.40
N VAL A 49 4.09 3.06 -17.10
CA VAL A 49 3.75 4.35 -16.49
C VAL A 49 2.36 4.77 -16.93
N LEU A 50 1.53 5.16 -15.95
CA LEU A 50 0.18 5.65 -16.15
C LEU A 50 0.08 7.05 -15.54
N VAL A 51 -0.35 8.04 -16.34
CA VAL A 51 -0.45 9.43 -15.91
C VAL A 51 -1.88 9.94 -16.09
N VAL A 52 -2.43 10.50 -15.01
CA VAL A 52 -3.74 11.18 -15.00
C VAL A 52 -3.54 12.62 -14.55
N GLU A 53 -3.74 13.57 -15.46
CA GLU A 53 -3.71 14.99 -15.13
C GLU A 53 -5.03 15.40 -14.44
N ASP A 54 -4.93 15.90 -13.22
CA ASP A 54 -6.05 16.46 -12.45
C ASP A 54 -5.63 17.77 -11.79
N HIS A 55 -6.09 18.89 -12.34
CA HIS A 55 -5.74 20.25 -11.92
C HIS A 55 -6.72 20.86 -10.92
N LYS A 56 -7.61 20.06 -10.30
CA LYS A 56 -8.57 20.57 -9.32
C LYS A 56 -7.94 21.01 -8.01
N LEU A 57 -6.89 20.31 -7.59
CA LEU A 57 -6.12 20.63 -6.40
C LEU A 57 -4.63 20.69 -6.74
N PRO A 58 -3.84 21.57 -6.12
CA PRO A 58 -2.41 21.69 -6.35
C PRO A 58 -1.62 20.56 -5.64
N ARG A 59 -1.94 19.32 -5.94
CA ARG A 59 -1.35 18.12 -5.34
C ARG A 59 -0.97 17.10 -6.41
N VAL A 60 0.00 16.26 -6.05
CA VAL A 60 0.42 15.13 -6.86
C VAL A 60 0.56 13.90 -5.97
N SER A 61 0.26 12.74 -6.54
CA SER A 61 0.48 11.43 -5.95
C SER A 61 1.20 10.53 -6.93
N TYR A 62 2.15 9.77 -6.42
CA TYR A 62 2.92 8.74 -7.11
C TYR A 62 2.71 7.41 -6.42
N SER A 63 2.48 6.36 -7.17
CA SER A 63 2.37 5.00 -6.66
C SER A 63 3.16 4.07 -7.57
N LEU A 64 4.28 3.59 -7.07
CA LEU A 64 5.07 2.52 -7.68
C LEU A 64 4.61 1.21 -7.05
N SER A 65 4.10 0.30 -7.86
CA SER A 65 3.68 -1.04 -7.44
C SER A 65 4.42 -2.08 -8.26
N ILE A 66 4.94 -3.11 -7.59
CA ILE A 66 5.60 -4.26 -8.21
C ILE A 66 4.67 -5.45 -8.05
N ASP A 67 4.16 -5.94 -9.17
CA ASP A 67 3.19 -7.04 -9.27
C ASP A 67 3.91 -8.36 -9.54
N ASN A 68 4.63 -8.84 -8.53
CA ASN A 68 5.27 -10.15 -8.58
C ASN A 68 4.27 -11.25 -8.18
N ALA A 69 4.41 -12.43 -8.79
CA ALA A 69 3.73 -13.61 -8.29
C ALA A 69 4.15 -13.89 -6.82
N PRO A 70 3.24 -14.41 -5.99
CA PRO A 70 3.60 -14.83 -4.63
C PRO A 70 4.74 -15.83 -4.65
N TYR A 71 5.66 -15.72 -3.68
CA TYR A 71 6.79 -16.63 -3.50
C TYR A 71 6.97 -16.99 -2.03
N ALA A 72 7.39 -18.21 -1.75
CA ALA A 72 7.72 -18.64 -0.40
C ALA A 72 9.15 -18.21 -0.04
N GLU A 73 9.32 -17.71 1.17
CA GLU A 73 10.61 -17.29 1.72
C GLU A 73 11.28 -18.44 2.53
N GLY A 74 10.49 -19.47 2.87
CA GLY A 74 10.95 -20.69 3.52
C GLY A 74 11.57 -20.44 4.91
N ASP A 75 12.78 -20.97 5.11
CA ASP A 75 13.54 -20.83 6.36
C ASP A 75 14.02 -19.40 6.66
N LYS A 76 13.82 -18.48 5.70
CA LYS A 76 14.12 -17.05 5.82
C LYS A 76 12.88 -16.19 5.80
N LYS A 77 11.73 -16.74 6.25
CA LYS A 77 10.50 -15.94 6.36
C LYS A 77 10.72 -14.72 7.22
N GLY A 78 10.39 -13.54 6.65
CA GLY A 78 10.70 -12.23 7.21
C GLY A 78 11.74 -11.44 6.38
N VAL A 79 12.34 -12.06 5.35
CA VAL A 79 13.29 -11.34 4.49
C VAL A 79 12.61 -10.19 3.73
N SER A 80 11.37 -10.36 3.27
CA SER A 80 10.58 -9.28 2.64
C SER A 80 10.20 -8.19 3.62
N ASP A 81 9.86 -8.56 4.87
CA ASP A 81 9.55 -7.60 5.93
C ASP A 81 10.78 -6.72 6.22
N LEU A 82 11.95 -7.33 6.40
CA LEU A 82 13.21 -6.61 6.60
C LEU A 82 13.62 -5.79 5.38
N THR A 83 13.38 -6.31 4.17
CA THR A 83 13.60 -5.54 2.93
C THR A 83 12.71 -4.29 2.92
N SER A 84 11.43 -4.42 3.25
CA SER A 84 10.49 -3.29 3.34
C SER A 84 10.94 -2.24 4.35
N SER A 85 11.39 -2.66 5.54
CA SER A 85 11.83 -1.76 6.60
C SER A 85 13.13 -1.02 6.27
N LEU A 86 13.95 -1.59 5.40
CA LEU A 86 15.26 -1.03 5.04
C LEU A 86 15.24 -0.16 3.78
N ILE A 87 14.28 -0.37 2.87
CA ILE A 87 14.09 0.54 1.73
C ILE A 87 13.64 1.90 2.28
N GLY A 88 14.28 2.98 1.81
CA GLY A 88 13.94 4.33 2.25
C GLY A 88 14.65 4.82 3.51
N ASN A 89 15.55 4.01 4.10
CA ASN A 89 16.46 4.46 5.14
C ASN A 89 17.64 5.27 4.54
N GLY A 90 17.30 6.38 3.85
CA GLY A 90 18.22 7.10 3.01
C GLY A 90 18.53 6.35 1.71
N SER A 91 19.49 6.86 0.97
CA SER A 91 19.95 6.28 -0.28
C SER A 91 21.47 6.19 -0.32
N THR A 92 22.02 5.59 -1.37
CA THR A 92 23.46 5.63 -1.63
C THR A 92 24.01 7.03 -1.93
N LYS A 93 23.12 8.02 -2.16
CA LYS A 93 23.48 9.42 -2.42
C LYS A 93 23.20 10.32 -1.22
N THR A 94 22.11 10.08 -0.52
CA THR A 94 21.60 10.96 0.53
C THR A 94 21.46 10.17 1.83
N PRO A 95 22.20 10.55 2.90
CA PRO A 95 22.06 9.93 4.21
C PRO A 95 20.64 10.03 4.75
N LYS A 96 20.23 9.09 5.60
CA LYS A 96 18.87 8.94 6.14
C LYS A 96 18.30 10.24 6.72
N ASP A 97 19.09 10.90 7.59
CA ASP A 97 18.62 12.10 8.30
C ASP A 97 18.38 13.24 7.32
N VAL A 98 19.32 13.47 6.39
CA VAL A 98 19.19 14.51 5.35
C VAL A 98 18.00 14.22 4.42
N PHE A 99 17.78 12.94 4.09
CA PHE A 99 16.64 12.50 3.28
C PHE A 99 15.32 12.82 3.99
N ASN A 100 15.21 12.48 5.27
CA ASN A 100 14.00 12.71 6.06
C ASN A 100 13.74 14.21 6.29
N GLU A 101 14.77 14.99 6.61
CA GLU A 101 14.66 16.45 6.75
C GLU A 101 14.14 17.11 5.46
N GLU A 102 14.59 16.63 4.30
CA GLU A 102 14.12 17.17 3.03
C GLU A 102 12.66 16.79 2.75
N VAL A 103 12.25 15.54 3.04
CA VAL A 103 10.86 15.10 2.91
C VAL A 103 9.94 15.95 3.79
N ASP A 104 10.35 16.20 5.04
CA ASP A 104 9.60 17.04 6.00
C ASP A 104 9.53 18.49 5.53
N PHE A 105 10.64 19.06 5.06
CA PHE A 105 10.67 20.42 4.52
C PHE A 105 9.73 20.62 3.33
N LEU A 106 9.60 19.62 2.48
CA LEU A 106 8.67 19.65 1.34
C LEU A 106 7.21 19.44 1.74
N GLY A 107 6.94 19.06 2.99
CA GLY A 107 5.61 18.64 3.43
C GLY A 107 5.11 17.45 2.61
N ALA A 108 6.02 16.57 2.20
CA ALA A 108 5.74 15.39 1.42
C ALA A 108 5.51 14.18 2.33
N ASN A 109 4.79 13.19 1.81
CA ASN A 109 4.68 11.88 2.44
C ASN A 109 5.27 10.85 1.46
N ILE A 110 6.33 10.16 1.85
CA ILE A 110 6.99 9.13 1.05
C ILE A 110 7.11 7.87 1.89
N ASN A 111 6.61 6.76 1.34
CA ASN A 111 6.68 5.45 1.99
C ASN A 111 7.26 4.43 1.03
N PHE A 112 7.98 3.45 1.59
CA PHE A 112 8.63 2.39 0.84
C PHE A 112 8.21 1.02 1.36
N TYR A 113 8.15 0.05 0.45
CA TYR A 113 7.75 -1.34 0.72
C TYR A 113 8.56 -2.28 -0.18
N ALA A 114 8.70 -3.55 0.16
CA ALA A 114 9.30 -4.54 -0.73
C ALA A 114 8.53 -4.69 -2.06
N SER A 115 7.24 -4.31 -2.06
CA SER A 115 6.36 -4.34 -3.24
C SER A 115 6.23 -2.99 -3.95
N GLY A 116 7.04 -1.97 -3.59
CA GLY A 116 6.98 -0.67 -4.25
C GLY A 116 7.22 0.54 -3.36
N ALA A 117 6.68 1.69 -3.77
CA ALA A 117 6.77 2.95 -3.03
C ALA A 117 5.56 3.84 -3.32
N SER A 118 5.25 4.74 -2.39
CA SER A 118 4.25 5.78 -2.61
C SER A 118 4.80 7.14 -2.21
N ALA A 119 4.41 8.19 -2.93
CA ALA A 119 4.73 9.54 -2.56
C ALA A 119 3.57 10.49 -2.86
N SER A 120 3.42 11.53 -2.04
CA SER A 120 2.43 12.58 -2.29
C SER A 120 2.87 13.90 -1.69
N GLY A 121 2.38 15.01 -2.27
CA GLY A 121 2.64 16.35 -1.77
C GLY A 121 2.07 17.44 -2.66
N LEU A 122 2.55 18.67 -2.49
CA LEU A 122 2.13 19.80 -3.29
C LEU A 122 2.76 19.76 -4.68
N SER A 123 1.99 20.09 -5.72
CA SER A 123 2.43 20.05 -7.12
C SER A 123 3.62 20.95 -7.42
N LYS A 124 3.80 22.06 -6.68
CA LYS A 124 4.99 22.92 -6.80
C LYS A 124 6.31 22.19 -6.50
N HIS A 125 6.25 21.08 -5.76
CA HIS A 125 7.39 20.23 -5.42
C HIS A 125 7.36 18.86 -6.14
N ALA A 126 6.47 18.69 -7.11
CA ALA A 126 6.22 17.41 -7.78
C ALA A 126 7.50 16.72 -8.26
N THR A 127 8.37 17.44 -8.98
CA THR A 127 9.62 16.87 -9.50
C THR A 127 10.54 16.38 -8.37
N ARG A 128 10.71 17.18 -7.32
CA ARG A 128 11.61 16.83 -6.22
C ARG A 128 11.09 15.65 -5.39
N ILE A 129 9.78 15.59 -5.16
CA ILE A 129 9.14 14.45 -4.49
C ILE A 129 9.33 13.16 -5.30
N LEU A 130 9.19 13.23 -6.63
CA LEU A 130 9.45 12.08 -7.49
C LEU A 130 10.93 11.66 -7.48
N GLU A 131 11.86 12.61 -7.44
CA GLU A 131 13.30 12.35 -7.34
C GLU A 131 13.62 11.61 -6.03
N LEU A 132 13.13 12.08 -4.90
CA LEU A 132 13.33 11.44 -3.60
C LEU A 132 12.73 10.03 -3.58
N MET A 133 11.49 9.86 -4.07
CA MET A 133 10.88 8.54 -4.17
C MET A 133 11.69 7.59 -5.05
N ALA A 134 12.14 8.04 -6.22
CA ALA A 134 12.96 7.22 -7.10
C ALA A 134 14.32 6.88 -6.45
N GLU A 135 14.95 7.85 -5.83
CA GLU A 135 16.25 7.68 -5.15
C GLU A 135 16.16 6.64 -4.03
N GLY A 136 15.19 6.78 -3.12
CA GLY A 136 14.99 5.82 -2.03
C GLY A 136 14.59 4.43 -2.52
N ALA A 137 13.77 4.36 -3.58
CA ALA A 137 13.28 3.09 -4.12
C ALA A 137 14.34 2.30 -4.89
N ILE A 138 15.12 2.95 -5.77
CA ILE A 138 16.02 2.24 -6.70
C ILE A 138 17.51 2.34 -6.34
N MET A 139 17.86 3.14 -5.34
CA MET A 139 19.21 3.27 -4.82
C MET A 139 19.24 3.19 -3.27
N PRO A 140 18.58 2.19 -2.65
CA PRO A 140 18.53 2.10 -1.19
C PRO A 140 19.92 1.87 -0.58
N ASN A 141 20.14 2.39 0.62
CA ASN A 141 21.36 2.20 1.38
C ASN A 141 21.15 1.16 2.48
N PHE A 142 21.43 -0.11 2.18
CA PHE A 142 21.33 -1.21 3.14
C PHE A 142 22.60 -1.31 3.99
N THR A 143 22.56 -0.78 5.21
CA THR A 143 23.65 -0.83 6.19
C THR A 143 23.43 -1.95 7.22
N GLN A 144 24.52 -2.45 7.81
CA GLN A 144 24.43 -3.46 8.88
C GLN A 144 23.74 -2.90 10.12
N GLU A 145 24.04 -1.67 10.48
CA GLU A 145 23.48 -1.00 11.65
C GLU A 145 21.93 -0.91 11.57
N GLU A 146 21.39 -0.44 10.44
CA GLU A 146 19.94 -0.35 10.27
C GLU A 146 19.30 -1.74 10.16
N PHE A 147 19.98 -2.71 9.52
CA PHE A 147 19.51 -4.09 9.47
C PHE A 147 19.36 -4.71 10.87
N ASP A 148 20.36 -4.55 11.74
CA ASP A 148 20.32 -5.10 13.09
C ASP A 148 19.20 -4.46 13.90
N LYS A 149 19.01 -3.14 13.81
CA LYS A 149 17.92 -2.43 14.46
C LYS A 149 16.52 -2.90 13.99
N GLU A 150 16.32 -3.02 12.68
CA GLU A 150 15.02 -3.44 12.14
C GLU A 150 14.76 -4.93 12.43
N LYS A 151 15.78 -5.77 12.43
CA LYS A 151 15.67 -7.18 12.83
C LYS A 151 15.25 -7.33 14.28
N ASP A 152 15.84 -6.58 15.20
CA ASP A 152 15.47 -6.58 16.61
C ASP A 152 14.03 -6.10 16.81
N LYS A 153 13.62 -5.03 16.14
CA LYS A 153 12.23 -4.54 16.18
C LYS A 153 11.23 -5.58 15.66
N LEU A 154 11.57 -6.30 14.58
CA LEU A 154 10.71 -7.32 14.01
C LEU A 154 10.52 -8.48 15.01
N ILE A 155 11.61 -8.93 15.68
CA ILE A 155 11.54 -9.95 16.73
C ILE A 155 10.70 -9.49 17.92
N GLU A 156 10.87 -8.26 18.40
CA GLU A 156 10.05 -7.72 19.50
C GLU A 156 8.57 -7.58 19.12
N GLY A 157 8.29 -7.16 17.89
CA GLY A 157 6.92 -7.11 17.35
C GLY A 157 6.28 -8.50 17.31
N LEU A 158 7.03 -9.52 16.89
CA LEU A 158 6.56 -10.91 16.86
C LEU A 158 6.19 -11.42 18.25
N LYS A 159 7.01 -11.19 19.27
CA LYS A 159 6.73 -11.59 20.66
C LYS A 159 5.40 -11.00 21.18
N THR A 160 5.05 -9.82 20.72
CA THR A 160 3.77 -9.19 21.04
C THR A 160 2.60 -9.88 20.31
N GLN A 161 2.79 -10.21 19.03
CA GLN A 161 1.77 -10.91 18.23
C GLN A 161 1.52 -12.33 18.71
N GLU A 162 2.53 -13.03 19.21
CA GLU A 162 2.39 -14.40 19.75
C GLU A 162 1.47 -14.48 20.97
N LYS A 163 1.23 -13.37 21.65
CA LYS A 163 0.24 -13.28 22.76
C LYS A 163 -1.19 -13.01 22.29
N SER A 164 -1.39 -12.72 21.01
CA SER A 164 -2.70 -12.45 20.43
C SER A 164 -3.37 -13.72 19.96
N VAL A 165 -4.50 -14.08 20.57
CA VAL A 165 -5.30 -15.27 20.20
C VAL A 165 -5.70 -15.22 18.73
N SER A 166 -6.14 -14.06 18.22
CA SER A 166 -6.55 -13.92 16.82
C SER A 166 -5.38 -14.11 15.86
N ALA A 167 -4.20 -13.56 16.17
CA ALA A 167 -3.02 -13.71 15.32
C ALA A 167 -2.55 -15.16 15.25
N VAL A 168 -2.57 -15.88 16.39
CA VAL A 168 -2.22 -17.30 16.45
C VAL A 168 -3.25 -18.14 15.69
N ALA A 169 -4.56 -17.86 15.86
CA ALA A 169 -5.62 -18.57 15.16
C ALA A 169 -5.50 -18.41 13.63
N SER A 170 -5.31 -17.19 13.13
CA SER A 170 -5.12 -16.95 11.68
C SER A 170 -3.90 -17.69 11.15
N ARG A 171 -2.77 -17.64 11.86
CA ARG A 171 -1.56 -18.37 11.47
C ARG A 171 -1.79 -19.89 11.37
N VAL A 172 -2.51 -20.46 12.33
CA VAL A 172 -2.85 -21.90 12.31
C VAL A 172 -3.78 -22.22 11.15
N GLU A 173 -4.79 -21.38 10.92
CA GLU A 173 -5.73 -21.52 9.78
C GLU A 173 -4.98 -21.52 8.46
N ASP A 174 -4.09 -20.57 8.22
CA ASP A 174 -3.29 -20.46 6.99
C ASP A 174 -2.40 -21.69 6.78
N VAL A 175 -1.73 -22.16 7.84
CA VAL A 175 -0.89 -23.38 7.77
C VAL A 175 -1.71 -24.62 7.45
N LEU A 176 -2.89 -24.75 8.06
CA LEU A 176 -3.78 -25.90 7.82
C LEU A 176 -4.37 -25.88 6.41
N ALA A 177 -4.71 -24.68 5.90
CA ALA A 177 -5.29 -24.52 4.58
C ALA A 177 -4.26 -24.72 3.46
N TYR A 178 -3.07 -24.13 3.58
CA TYR A 178 -2.10 -24.05 2.50
C TYR A 178 -0.83 -24.89 2.70
N GLY A 179 -0.51 -25.24 3.95
CA GLY A 179 0.75 -25.91 4.30
C GLY A 179 1.93 -24.90 4.45
N LYS A 180 2.92 -25.29 5.23
CA LYS A 180 4.08 -24.45 5.60
C LYS A 180 4.97 -24.02 4.43
N ASN A 181 4.92 -24.75 3.32
CA ASN A 181 5.77 -24.50 2.14
C ASN A 181 5.06 -23.66 1.07
N HIS A 182 3.87 -23.18 1.35
CA HIS A 182 3.09 -22.32 0.47
C HIS A 182 3.20 -20.85 0.92
N PRO A 183 3.31 -19.86 0.03
CA PRO A 183 3.42 -18.45 0.41
C PRO A 183 2.34 -17.95 1.35
N ALA A 184 1.11 -18.48 1.20
CA ALA A 184 -0.03 -18.13 2.05
C ALA A 184 -0.07 -18.91 3.37
N GLY A 185 0.71 -20.00 3.52
CA GLY A 185 0.73 -20.83 4.73
C GLY A 185 2.03 -20.74 5.53
N GLU A 186 3.09 -20.13 4.97
CA GLU A 186 4.30 -19.88 5.73
C GLU A 186 4.09 -18.73 6.72
N TYR A 187 4.72 -18.80 7.87
CA TYR A 187 4.57 -17.81 8.92
C TYR A 187 5.92 -17.33 9.47
N LEU A 188 5.90 -16.12 9.98
CA LEU A 188 7.02 -15.48 10.65
C LEU A 188 7.27 -16.14 12.01
N SER A 189 8.53 -16.48 12.31
CA SER A 189 8.98 -16.97 13.61
C SER A 189 10.31 -16.33 13.98
N GLU A 190 10.66 -16.37 15.27
CA GLU A 190 11.95 -15.87 15.74
C GLU A 190 13.10 -16.62 15.07
N GLU A 191 12.95 -17.92 14.82
CA GLU A 191 13.92 -18.75 14.12
C GLU A 191 14.13 -18.29 12.68
N THR A 192 13.04 -18.13 11.91
CA THR A 192 13.15 -17.69 10.51
C THR A 192 13.75 -16.30 10.39
N ILE A 193 13.38 -15.37 11.28
CA ILE A 193 13.96 -14.02 11.31
C ILE A 193 15.47 -14.09 11.64
N LYS A 194 15.89 -14.93 12.60
CA LYS A 194 17.31 -15.10 12.93
C LYS A 194 18.14 -15.61 11.77
N ASN A 195 17.57 -16.47 10.92
CA ASN A 195 18.23 -17.01 9.73
C ASN A 195 18.46 -15.96 8.63
N VAL A 196 17.75 -14.82 8.66
CA VAL A 196 17.93 -13.75 7.67
C VAL A 196 19.21 -12.96 7.96
N SER A 197 20.03 -12.79 6.94
CA SER A 197 21.20 -11.91 6.92
C SER A 197 20.99 -10.68 6.07
N LEU A 198 21.82 -9.64 6.22
CA LEU A 198 21.81 -8.46 5.33
C LEU A 198 22.05 -8.85 3.87
N SER A 199 22.84 -9.90 3.62
CA SER A 199 23.05 -10.42 2.26
C SER A 199 21.76 -10.96 1.66
N ASP A 200 20.91 -11.62 2.45
CA ASP A 200 19.63 -12.13 2.00
C ASP A 200 18.66 -11.00 1.65
N VAL A 201 18.61 -9.94 2.46
CA VAL A 201 17.86 -8.73 2.16
C VAL A 201 18.29 -8.09 0.84
N LYS A 202 19.60 -7.92 0.64
CA LYS A 202 20.15 -7.39 -0.62
C LYS A 202 19.81 -8.27 -1.82
N GLN A 203 19.83 -9.59 -1.64
CA GLN A 203 19.47 -10.54 -2.68
C GLN A 203 17.98 -10.52 -2.96
N ASN A 204 17.12 -10.48 -1.94
CA ASN A 204 15.66 -10.37 -2.07
C ASN A 204 15.30 -9.09 -2.85
N TYR A 205 15.85 -7.96 -2.46
CA TYR A 205 15.66 -6.69 -3.17
C TYR A 205 16.06 -6.79 -4.65
N ARG A 206 17.24 -7.30 -4.97
CA ARG A 206 17.70 -7.44 -6.36
C ARG A 206 16.86 -8.39 -7.20
N THR A 207 16.28 -9.41 -6.57
CA THR A 207 15.50 -10.44 -7.25
C THR A 207 14.07 -9.99 -7.51
N TYR A 208 13.47 -9.28 -6.55
CA TYR A 208 12.03 -8.99 -6.59
C TYR A 208 11.69 -7.52 -6.81
N PHE A 209 12.60 -6.59 -6.50
CA PHE A 209 12.38 -5.17 -6.78
C PHE A 209 12.84 -4.82 -8.20
N VAL A 210 12.02 -5.21 -9.20
CA VAL A 210 12.41 -5.17 -10.61
C VAL A 210 11.38 -4.45 -11.48
N PRO A 211 11.83 -3.71 -12.55
CA PRO A 211 10.95 -2.83 -13.32
C PRO A 211 9.99 -3.55 -14.25
N GLN A 212 10.25 -4.79 -14.68
CA GLN A 212 9.41 -5.48 -15.67
C GLN A 212 8.01 -5.80 -15.15
N ASN A 213 7.86 -6.03 -13.84
CA ASN A 213 6.58 -6.27 -13.18
C ASN A 213 6.05 -5.01 -12.49
N ALA A 214 6.66 -3.84 -12.73
CA ALA A 214 6.33 -2.61 -12.04
C ALA A 214 5.41 -1.68 -12.84
N TYR A 215 4.56 -0.99 -12.10
CA TYR A 215 3.66 0.05 -12.58
C TYR A 215 3.92 1.33 -11.77
N LEU A 216 4.12 2.45 -12.45
CA LEU A 216 4.16 3.77 -11.84
C LEU A 216 2.91 4.53 -12.22
N VAL A 217 2.04 4.76 -11.25
CA VAL A 217 0.83 5.56 -11.42
C VAL A 217 1.08 6.97 -10.89
N ILE A 218 0.78 7.97 -11.70
CA ILE A 218 0.97 9.39 -11.37
C ILE A 218 -0.35 10.11 -11.57
N ILE A 219 -0.85 10.75 -10.50
CA ILE A 219 -2.14 11.46 -10.53
C ILE A 219 -1.95 12.84 -9.89
N GLY A 220 -2.44 13.90 -10.52
CA GLY A 220 -2.49 15.22 -9.91
C GLY A 220 -2.24 16.37 -10.87
N ASP A 221 -1.92 17.52 -10.27
CA ASP A 221 -1.67 18.78 -10.97
C ASP A 221 -0.26 18.79 -11.57
N ILE A 222 -0.11 18.05 -12.66
CA ILE A 222 1.13 17.91 -13.42
C ILE A 222 0.81 17.89 -14.92
N LYS A 223 1.82 18.15 -15.75
CA LYS A 223 1.73 17.99 -17.20
C LYS A 223 2.44 16.70 -17.63
N THR A 224 1.74 15.84 -18.33
CA THR A 224 2.24 14.54 -18.81
C THR A 224 3.58 14.68 -19.55
N LYS A 225 3.72 15.70 -20.39
CA LYS A 225 4.96 15.93 -21.16
C LYS A 225 6.18 16.15 -20.27
N ASP A 226 6.01 16.89 -19.18
CA ASP A 226 7.11 17.26 -18.28
C ASP A 226 7.43 16.09 -17.34
N ILE A 227 6.41 15.45 -16.77
CA ILE A 227 6.61 14.31 -15.88
C ILE A 227 7.21 13.10 -16.60
N LYS A 228 6.87 12.89 -17.88
CA LYS A 228 7.47 11.82 -18.69
C LYS A 228 8.98 11.94 -18.76
N LYS A 229 9.52 13.13 -19.01
CA LYS A 229 10.98 13.39 -19.03
C LYS A 229 11.62 13.08 -17.68
N SER A 230 10.96 13.48 -16.58
CA SER A 230 11.45 13.21 -15.23
C SER A 230 11.48 11.71 -14.94
N VAL A 231 10.43 11.00 -15.31
CA VAL A 231 10.34 9.53 -15.14
C VAL A 231 11.41 8.81 -15.95
N GLU A 232 11.60 9.19 -17.23
CA GLU A 232 12.64 8.61 -18.10
C GLU A 232 14.04 8.81 -17.50
N LYS A 233 14.33 10.00 -16.98
CA LYS A 233 15.61 10.33 -16.34
C LYS A 233 15.83 9.53 -15.04
N LEU A 234 14.81 9.43 -14.19
CA LEU A 234 14.93 8.88 -12.83
C LEU A 234 14.86 7.36 -12.82
N PHE A 235 13.92 6.77 -13.56
CA PHE A 235 13.68 5.32 -13.57
C PHE A 235 14.33 4.59 -14.76
N GLY A 236 14.80 5.32 -15.78
CA GLY A 236 15.53 4.72 -16.91
C GLY A 236 16.76 3.92 -16.52
N PRO A 237 17.58 4.36 -15.53
CA PRO A 237 18.73 3.62 -15.03
C PRO A 237 18.38 2.36 -14.22
N TRP A 238 17.13 2.16 -13.82
CA TRP A 238 16.71 0.97 -13.08
C TRP A 238 16.92 -0.29 -13.92
N VAL A 239 17.78 -1.18 -13.42
CA VAL A 239 18.28 -2.34 -14.18
C VAL A 239 17.12 -3.25 -14.59
N LYS A 240 17.03 -3.53 -15.88
CA LYS A 240 16.02 -4.44 -16.42
C LYS A 240 16.24 -5.86 -15.88
N ALA A 241 15.25 -6.39 -15.19
CA ALA A 241 15.25 -7.76 -14.67
C ALA A 241 13.81 -8.26 -14.53
N THR A 242 13.66 -9.58 -14.48
CA THR A 242 12.37 -10.27 -14.28
C THR A 242 12.44 -11.06 -12.99
N ALA A 243 11.45 -10.91 -12.12
CA ALA A 243 11.33 -11.72 -10.92
C ALA A 243 11.02 -13.19 -11.30
N PRO A 244 11.53 -14.17 -10.52
CA PRO A 244 11.13 -15.56 -10.68
C PRO A 244 9.63 -15.72 -10.49
N ASN A 245 9.03 -16.63 -11.27
CA ASN A 245 7.64 -17.03 -11.09
C ASN A 245 7.61 -18.48 -10.64
N GLN A 246 7.03 -18.73 -9.46
CA GLN A 246 6.84 -20.07 -8.92
C GLN A 246 5.34 -20.39 -8.93
N THR A 247 5.01 -21.62 -9.24
CA THR A 247 3.63 -22.11 -9.18
C THR A 247 3.46 -22.99 -7.95
N TYR A 248 2.36 -22.79 -7.24
CA TYR A 248 2.01 -23.55 -6.05
C TYR A 248 0.72 -24.32 -6.29
N SER A 249 0.60 -25.49 -5.65
CA SER A 249 -0.63 -26.28 -5.73
C SER A 249 -1.76 -25.54 -5.00
N ASN A 250 -2.96 -25.60 -5.58
CA ASN A 250 -4.14 -25.14 -4.84
C ASN A 250 -4.36 -26.01 -3.59
N PRO A 251 -4.82 -25.41 -2.49
CA PRO A 251 -5.16 -26.18 -1.30
C PRO A 251 -6.27 -27.20 -1.62
N THR A 252 -6.14 -28.39 -1.06
CA THR A 252 -7.17 -29.42 -1.19
C THR A 252 -8.05 -29.41 0.06
N ASN A 253 -9.37 -29.51 -0.15
CA ASN A 253 -10.30 -29.55 0.98
C ASN A 253 -10.11 -30.86 1.78
N VAL A 254 -10.35 -30.78 3.09
CA VAL A 254 -10.35 -31.97 3.96
C VAL A 254 -11.55 -32.87 3.65
N GLN A 255 -11.38 -34.19 3.79
CA GLN A 255 -12.45 -35.17 3.53
C GLN A 255 -13.59 -35.10 4.56
N TYR A 256 -13.27 -34.69 5.78
CA TYR A 256 -14.20 -34.63 6.92
C TYR A 256 -14.03 -33.31 7.66
N THR A 257 -15.11 -32.88 8.35
CA THR A 257 -15.06 -31.73 9.24
C THR A 257 -14.02 -31.99 10.35
N GLN A 258 -13.09 -31.05 10.50
CA GLN A 258 -12.05 -31.08 11.53
C GLN A 258 -12.19 -29.88 12.44
N ILE A 259 -11.93 -30.08 13.73
CA ILE A 259 -11.86 -29.02 14.73
C ILE A 259 -10.44 -29.06 15.30
N ASN A 260 -9.71 -27.95 15.09
CA ASN A 260 -8.33 -27.81 15.55
C ASN A 260 -8.30 -26.86 16.74
N PHE A 261 -7.83 -27.36 17.89
CA PHE A 261 -7.67 -26.57 19.11
C PHE A 261 -6.22 -26.16 19.26
N VAL A 262 -5.99 -24.89 19.57
CA VAL A 262 -4.69 -24.37 19.96
C VAL A 262 -4.84 -23.86 21.39
N ASP A 263 -4.15 -24.51 22.32
CA ASP A 263 -4.11 -24.09 23.72
C ASP A 263 -3.15 -22.89 23.83
N MET A 264 -3.64 -21.83 24.44
CA MET A 264 -2.84 -20.64 24.71
C MET A 264 -2.83 -20.40 26.23
N PRO A 265 -1.65 -20.29 26.85
CA PRO A 265 -1.58 -19.93 28.25
C PRO A 265 -2.15 -18.51 28.46
N ASN A 266 -3.01 -18.39 29.48
CA ASN A 266 -3.59 -17.12 29.91
C ASN A 266 -2.53 -16.21 30.53
#